data_df12f4eddab50f60d38bdc6a69c51626
#
_entry.id   df12f4eddab50f60d38bdc6a69c51626
#
_cell.length_a   1.000
_cell.length_b   1.000
_cell.length_c   1.000
_cell.angle_alpha   90.00
_cell.angle_beta   90.00
_cell.angle_gamma   90.00
#
_symmetry.space_group_name_H-M   'P 1'
#
loop_
_entity.id
_entity.type
_entity.pdbx_description
1 polymer ?
#
loop_
_entity_poly.entity_id
_entity_poly.type
_entity_poly.pdbx_seq_one_letter_code
_entity_poly.pdbx_strand_id
1 'polypeptide(L)'
;MLLAGKTVIVSGVGPGLGHRVAETVVRDGGRAVLGARTAANLAKSAAEIDPGGRHTAHLSTDITDEAQCEALAALAVERFGGIDAVVHVAAWDSYFGGLQDADFTTWQSVIDVNLLGTLRMTRACLPALRERGGSVVVIGTQSAVAAPSQVWQAAYAASKGALTSAMYSLARELGPDRIRVNTVLPGWMWGPPVQAYVRFTAHSEGVPETEVLARLTERMALPELATDGDVAEAVAFLASDRARAITGQSLLVNAGELMR
;
A
#
# COMPACT_ATOMS: atom_id res chain seq x y z
N MET A 1 -11.30 -18.51 2.65
CA MET A 1 -10.02 -17.95 3.12
C MET A 1 -9.06 -17.89 1.93
N LEU A 2 -8.63 -16.70 1.58
CA LEU A 2 -7.73 -16.51 0.42
C LEU A 2 -6.26 -16.76 0.76
N LEU A 3 -5.87 -16.53 2.01
CA LEU A 3 -4.47 -16.49 2.46
C LEU A 3 -4.15 -17.56 3.51
N ALA A 4 -4.94 -18.65 3.56
CA ALA A 4 -4.76 -19.71 4.54
C ALA A 4 -3.31 -20.23 4.59
N GLY A 5 -2.66 -20.12 5.75
CA GLY A 5 -1.29 -20.56 6.01
C GLY A 5 -0.19 -19.68 5.39
N LYS A 6 -0.53 -18.65 4.63
CA LYS A 6 0.46 -17.73 4.00
C LYS A 6 0.99 -16.70 5.00
N THR A 7 2.26 -16.37 4.88
CA THR A 7 2.92 -15.30 5.63
C THR A 7 3.07 -14.08 4.73
N VAL A 8 2.49 -12.98 5.15
CA VAL A 8 2.46 -11.71 4.39
C VAL A 8 3.12 -10.60 5.20
N ILE A 9 4.16 -10.00 4.65
CA ILE A 9 4.71 -8.75 5.20
C ILE A 9 3.85 -7.60 4.72
N VAL A 10 3.40 -6.74 5.64
CA VAL A 10 2.71 -5.48 5.36
C VAL A 10 3.61 -4.33 5.78
N SER A 11 4.24 -3.70 4.79
CA SER A 11 5.11 -2.53 5.00
C SER A 11 4.28 -1.25 4.93
N GLY A 12 4.20 -0.51 6.02
CA GLY A 12 3.42 0.72 6.14
C GLY A 12 2.11 0.53 6.91
N VAL A 13 2.16 -0.14 8.06
CA VAL A 13 0.98 -0.30 8.94
C VAL A 13 0.79 0.95 9.79
N GLY A 14 -0.24 1.71 9.44
CA GLY A 14 -0.74 2.87 10.17
C GLY A 14 -2.28 2.83 10.24
N PRO A 15 -2.93 3.82 10.88
CA PRO A 15 -4.39 3.91 10.86
C PRO A 15 -4.89 4.10 9.42
N GLY A 16 -5.70 3.18 8.90
CA GLY A 16 -6.20 3.16 7.53
C GLY A 16 -5.76 1.91 6.77
N LEU A 17 -5.38 2.05 5.49
CA LEU A 17 -5.17 0.93 4.58
C LEU A 17 -4.20 -0.15 5.11
N GLY A 18 -3.05 0.24 5.69
CA GLY A 18 -2.08 -0.75 6.18
C GLY A 18 -2.64 -1.64 7.29
N HIS A 19 -3.43 -1.06 8.21
CA HIS A 19 -4.15 -1.81 9.24
C HIS A 19 -5.18 -2.74 8.60
N ARG A 20 -6.00 -2.25 7.66
CA ARG A 20 -7.03 -3.06 6.96
C ARG A 20 -6.44 -4.20 6.16
N VAL A 21 -5.31 -3.99 5.48
CA VAL A 21 -4.60 -5.07 4.79
C VAL A 21 -4.15 -6.15 5.77
N ALA A 22 -3.54 -5.77 6.90
CA ALA A 22 -3.09 -6.73 7.90
C ALA A 22 -4.27 -7.49 8.54
N GLU A 23 -5.37 -6.80 8.86
CA GLU A 23 -6.61 -7.40 9.35
C GLU A 23 -7.19 -8.41 8.34
N THR A 24 -7.25 -8.03 7.05
CA THR A 24 -7.72 -8.90 5.96
C THR A 24 -6.84 -10.14 5.81
N VAL A 25 -5.52 -9.99 5.92
CA VAL A 25 -4.59 -11.14 5.90
C VAL A 25 -4.93 -12.15 7.00
N VAL A 26 -5.11 -11.68 8.24
CA VAL A 26 -5.40 -12.55 9.39
C VAL A 26 -6.82 -13.15 9.28
N ARG A 27 -7.82 -12.35 8.92
CA ARG A 27 -9.20 -12.79 8.66
C ARG A 27 -9.24 -13.92 7.63
N ASP A 28 -8.40 -13.85 6.61
CA ASP A 28 -8.32 -14.83 5.52
C ASP A 28 -7.40 -16.03 5.84
N GLY A 29 -7.02 -16.18 7.11
CA GLY A 29 -6.27 -17.34 7.63
C GLY A 29 -4.77 -17.25 7.41
N GLY A 30 -4.25 -16.09 7.06
CA GLY A 30 -2.83 -15.80 6.93
C GLY A 30 -2.18 -15.35 8.24
N ARG A 31 -0.89 -15.06 8.15
CA ARG A 31 -0.04 -14.48 9.19
C ARG A 31 0.50 -13.15 8.67
N ALA A 32 0.34 -12.08 9.45
CA ALA A 32 0.76 -10.73 9.05
C ALA A 32 2.00 -10.29 9.83
N VAL A 33 3.06 -9.89 9.12
CA VAL A 33 4.25 -9.27 9.72
C VAL A 33 4.22 -7.78 9.42
N LEU A 34 4.06 -6.97 10.46
CA LEU A 34 3.74 -5.57 10.39
C LEU A 34 5.00 -4.71 10.50
N GLY A 35 5.25 -3.88 9.49
CA GLY A 35 6.35 -2.92 9.47
C GLY A 35 5.86 -1.48 9.37
N ALA A 36 6.34 -0.59 10.23
CA ALA A 36 6.20 0.87 10.14
C ALA A 36 7.14 1.54 11.15
N ARG A 37 7.37 2.85 11.01
CA ARG A 37 8.31 3.59 11.86
C ARG A 37 7.87 3.71 13.33
N THR A 38 6.56 3.76 13.61
CA THR A 38 6.03 4.03 14.95
C THR A 38 5.67 2.73 15.67
N ALA A 39 6.56 2.25 16.55
CA ALA A 39 6.40 1.01 17.29
C ALA A 39 5.07 0.94 18.09
N ALA A 40 4.63 2.04 18.73
CA ALA A 40 3.39 2.09 19.48
C ALA A 40 2.15 1.83 18.60
N ASN A 41 2.12 2.36 17.38
CA ASN A 41 1.03 2.11 16.43
C ASN A 41 1.02 0.65 15.96
N LEU A 42 2.19 0.06 15.74
CA LEU A 42 2.31 -1.35 15.37
C LEU A 42 1.79 -2.27 16.47
N ALA A 43 2.23 -2.04 17.71
CA ALA A 43 1.77 -2.83 18.86
C ALA A 43 0.25 -2.74 19.05
N LYS A 44 -0.31 -1.53 18.90
CA LYS A 44 -1.77 -1.33 18.95
C LYS A 44 -2.47 -2.09 17.82
N SER A 45 -2.04 -1.94 16.58
CA SER A 45 -2.63 -2.65 15.44
C SER A 45 -2.54 -4.18 15.60
N ALA A 46 -1.40 -4.71 16.05
CA ALA A 46 -1.24 -6.12 16.28
C ALA A 46 -2.21 -6.65 17.35
N ALA A 47 -2.37 -5.92 18.47
CA ALA A 47 -3.28 -6.29 19.55
C ALA A 47 -4.76 -6.23 19.13
N GLU A 48 -5.14 -5.29 18.29
CA GLU A 48 -6.50 -5.17 17.73
C GLU A 48 -6.83 -6.29 16.74
N ILE A 49 -5.87 -6.62 15.84
CA ILE A 49 -6.05 -7.63 14.79
C ILE A 49 -5.98 -9.05 15.35
N ASP A 50 -5.04 -9.30 16.25
CA ASP A 50 -4.75 -10.64 16.79
C ASP A 50 -4.44 -10.54 18.31
N PRO A 51 -5.47 -10.41 19.16
CA PRO A 51 -5.26 -10.34 20.62
C PRO A 51 -4.50 -11.52 21.20
N GLY A 52 -4.51 -12.66 20.52
CA GLY A 52 -3.79 -13.87 20.93
C GLY A 52 -2.32 -13.94 20.51
N GLY A 53 -1.85 -13.02 19.67
CA GLY A 53 -0.45 -12.92 19.22
C GLY A 53 0.08 -14.10 18.41
N ARG A 54 -0.81 -14.90 17.82
CA ARG A 54 -0.43 -16.14 17.09
C ARG A 54 -0.26 -15.93 15.58
N HIS A 55 -0.91 -14.92 15.02
CA HIS A 55 -0.99 -14.67 13.59
C HIS A 55 -0.33 -13.34 13.21
N THR A 56 0.16 -12.57 14.18
CA THR A 56 0.86 -11.33 13.91
C THR A 56 2.25 -11.31 14.55
N ALA A 57 3.18 -10.64 13.89
CA ALA A 57 4.45 -10.18 14.43
C ALA A 57 4.69 -8.74 13.96
N HIS A 58 5.48 -7.95 14.65
CA HIS A 58 5.74 -6.57 14.23
C HIS A 58 7.14 -6.11 14.62
N LEU A 59 7.68 -5.20 13.81
CA LEU A 59 8.97 -4.58 14.05
C LEU A 59 8.94 -3.12 13.55
N SER A 60 9.47 -2.20 14.35
CA SER A 60 9.68 -0.82 13.88
C SER A 60 10.64 -0.83 12.72
N THR A 61 10.20 -0.27 11.57
CA THR A 61 10.93 -0.37 10.30
C THR A 61 10.80 0.93 9.52
N ASP A 62 11.92 1.57 9.26
CA ASP A 62 12.05 2.60 8.23
C ASP A 62 12.54 1.95 6.94
N ILE A 63 11.74 2.01 5.88
CA ILE A 63 12.08 1.37 4.59
C ILE A 63 13.21 2.10 3.83
N THR A 64 13.62 3.28 4.29
CA THR A 64 14.81 3.96 3.77
C THR A 64 16.10 3.38 4.33
N ASP A 65 16.03 2.57 5.39
CA ASP A 65 17.12 1.85 6.03
C ASP A 65 17.10 0.37 5.61
N GLU A 66 18.14 -0.06 4.92
CA GLU A 66 18.27 -1.41 4.38
C GLU A 66 18.34 -2.48 5.49
N ALA A 67 19.09 -2.20 6.57
CA ALA A 67 19.23 -3.15 7.68
C ALA A 67 17.90 -3.37 8.41
N GLN A 68 17.06 -2.35 8.52
CA GLN A 68 15.73 -2.50 9.11
C GLN A 68 14.79 -3.29 8.19
N CYS A 69 14.90 -3.13 6.86
CA CYS A 69 14.16 -3.97 5.91
C CYS A 69 14.54 -5.44 6.05
N GLU A 70 15.84 -5.73 6.14
CA GLU A 70 16.36 -7.09 6.32
C GLU A 70 15.91 -7.70 7.66
N ALA A 71 15.92 -6.91 8.74
CA ALA A 71 15.45 -7.34 10.05
C ALA A 71 13.95 -7.70 10.05
N LEU A 72 13.10 -6.93 9.32
CA LEU A 72 11.68 -7.25 9.20
C LEU A 72 11.46 -8.54 8.40
N ALA A 73 12.21 -8.75 7.32
CA ALA A 73 12.15 -9.99 6.54
C ALA A 73 12.65 -11.20 7.37
N ALA A 74 13.73 -11.05 8.13
CA ALA A 74 14.23 -12.08 9.03
C ALA A 74 13.22 -12.46 10.12
N LEU A 75 12.53 -11.48 10.71
CA LEU A 75 11.45 -11.72 11.68
C LEU A 75 10.33 -12.58 11.09
N ALA A 76 9.94 -12.35 9.82
CA ALA A 76 8.92 -13.15 9.15
C ALA A 76 9.37 -14.64 9.02
N VAL A 77 10.61 -14.85 8.63
CA VAL A 77 11.18 -16.20 8.51
C VAL A 77 11.28 -16.88 9.86
N GLU A 78 11.81 -16.19 10.89
CA GLU A 78 11.94 -16.72 12.25
C GLU A 78 10.60 -17.11 12.86
N ARG A 79 9.60 -16.24 12.77
CA ARG A 79 8.31 -16.41 13.43
C ARG A 79 7.38 -17.37 12.70
N PHE A 80 7.44 -17.39 11.36
CA PHE A 80 6.43 -18.06 10.54
C PHE A 80 7.01 -18.98 9.46
N GLY A 81 8.34 -19.12 9.39
CA GLY A 81 9.02 -20.06 8.54
C GLY A 81 9.15 -19.67 7.07
N GLY A 82 8.91 -18.40 6.71
CA GLY A 82 9.09 -17.92 5.34
C GLY A 82 8.21 -16.71 5.01
N ILE A 83 8.24 -16.29 3.75
CA ILE A 83 7.46 -15.17 3.21
C ILE A 83 6.76 -15.65 1.94
N ASP A 84 5.44 -15.50 1.87
CA ASP A 84 4.63 -15.83 0.70
C ASP A 84 4.23 -14.58 -0.09
N ALA A 85 4.12 -13.44 0.59
CA ALA A 85 3.85 -12.15 -0.08
C ALA A 85 4.43 -10.98 0.71
N VAL A 86 4.70 -9.89 -0.02
CA VAL A 86 4.98 -8.57 0.56
C VAL A 86 4.02 -7.54 -0.04
N VAL A 87 3.39 -6.75 0.84
CA VAL A 87 2.47 -5.68 0.48
C VAL A 87 3.08 -4.33 0.89
N HIS A 88 3.29 -3.46 -0.07
CA HIS A 88 3.88 -2.14 0.13
C HIS A 88 2.81 -1.06 0.22
N VAL A 89 2.47 -0.66 1.44
CA VAL A 89 1.52 0.43 1.74
C VAL A 89 2.25 1.72 2.13
N ALA A 90 3.45 1.58 2.69
CA ALA A 90 4.25 2.74 3.12
C ALA A 90 4.41 3.77 2.01
N ALA A 91 4.10 5.02 2.33
CA ALA A 91 4.21 6.13 1.40
C ALA A 91 4.39 7.47 2.13
N TRP A 92 4.99 8.41 1.45
CA TRP A 92 4.96 9.83 1.80
C TRP A 92 4.09 10.56 0.78
N ASP A 93 2.89 10.94 1.18
CA ASP A 93 1.83 11.55 0.37
C ASP A 93 1.46 12.97 0.81
N SER A 94 2.08 13.48 1.87
CA SER A 94 1.73 14.74 2.52
C SER A 94 2.57 15.95 2.06
N TYR A 95 3.28 15.83 0.93
CA TYR A 95 3.93 16.97 0.29
C TYR A 95 3.05 17.56 -0.81
N PHE A 96 2.53 18.75 -0.56
CA PHE A 96 1.63 19.50 -1.44
C PHE A 96 2.35 20.72 -2.00
N GLY A 97 1.98 21.14 -3.20
CA GLY A 97 2.48 22.34 -3.86
C GLY A 97 2.73 22.16 -5.35
N GLY A 98 2.87 23.30 -6.04
CA GLY A 98 3.18 23.38 -7.46
C GLY A 98 4.69 23.36 -7.74
N LEU A 99 5.05 23.40 -9.03
CA LEU A 99 6.44 23.41 -9.47
C LEU A 99 7.17 24.70 -9.10
N GLN A 100 6.46 25.82 -9.07
CA GLN A 100 7.06 27.13 -8.81
C GLN A 100 7.73 27.21 -7.43
N ASP A 101 7.12 26.59 -6.41
CA ASP A 101 7.60 26.62 -5.03
C ASP A 101 8.16 25.25 -4.59
N ALA A 102 8.56 24.43 -5.57
CA ALA A 102 9.02 23.07 -5.29
C ALA A 102 10.35 23.06 -4.53
N ASP A 103 10.37 22.37 -3.37
CA ASP A 103 11.61 21.98 -2.70
C ASP A 103 12.08 20.62 -3.22
N PHE A 104 13.13 20.65 -4.04
CA PHE A 104 13.67 19.43 -4.64
C PHE A 104 14.35 18.49 -3.63
N THR A 105 14.78 18.98 -2.45
CA THR A 105 15.26 18.12 -1.37
C THR A 105 14.12 17.26 -0.82
N THR A 106 12.97 17.87 -0.61
CA THR A 106 11.76 17.12 -0.22
C THR A 106 11.30 16.17 -1.34
N TRP A 107 11.39 16.57 -2.63
CA TRP A 107 11.11 15.68 -3.76
C TRP A 107 11.98 14.41 -3.73
N GLN A 108 13.30 14.57 -3.49
CA GLN A 108 14.22 13.44 -3.37
C GLN A 108 13.83 12.52 -2.22
N SER A 109 13.43 13.09 -1.08
CA SER A 109 12.97 12.32 0.08
C SER A 109 11.68 11.55 -0.21
N VAL A 110 10.73 12.14 -0.96
CA VAL A 110 9.51 11.44 -1.42
C VAL A 110 9.86 10.26 -2.34
N ILE A 111 10.81 10.45 -3.26
CA ILE A 111 11.31 9.38 -4.14
C ILE A 111 12.03 8.30 -3.32
N ASP A 112 12.85 8.68 -2.35
CA ASP A 112 13.58 7.73 -1.51
C ASP A 112 12.62 6.83 -0.70
N VAL A 113 11.58 7.39 -0.13
CA VAL A 113 10.56 6.60 0.58
C VAL A 113 9.72 5.77 -0.41
N ASN A 114 9.08 6.41 -1.38
CA ASN A 114 8.01 5.77 -2.17
C ASN A 114 8.55 4.79 -3.22
N LEU A 115 9.70 5.09 -3.81
CA LEU A 115 10.32 4.24 -4.83
C LEU A 115 11.42 3.38 -4.22
N LEU A 116 12.51 4.00 -3.76
CA LEU A 116 13.70 3.25 -3.34
C LEU A 116 13.44 2.43 -2.08
N GLY A 117 12.68 2.95 -1.12
CA GLY A 117 12.28 2.22 0.09
C GLY A 117 11.44 0.98 -0.22
N THR A 118 10.49 1.09 -1.15
CA THR A 118 9.71 -0.06 -1.65
C THR A 118 10.62 -1.10 -2.29
N LEU A 119 11.60 -0.68 -3.09
CA LEU A 119 12.56 -1.59 -3.73
C LEU A 119 13.50 -2.25 -2.71
N ARG A 120 14.01 -1.50 -1.70
CA ARG A 120 14.83 -2.06 -0.60
C ARG A 120 14.07 -3.15 0.16
N MET A 121 12.82 -2.87 0.56
CA MET A 121 11.99 -3.84 1.28
C MET A 121 11.67 -5.07 0.40
N THR A 122 11.38 -4.87 -0.89
CA THR A 122 11.20 -5.98 -1.83
C THR A 122 12.47 -6.83 -1.88
N ARG A 123 13.65 -6.20 -2.06
CA ARG A 123 14.95 -6.89 -2.13
C ARG A 123 15.22 -7.72 -0.87
N ALA A 124 14.95 -7.18 0.31
CA ALA A 124 15.10 -7.88 1.58
C ALA A 124 14.23 -9.16 1.67
N CYS A 125 13.07 -9.16 1.02
CA CYS A 125 12.16 -10.31 0.99
C CYS A 125 12.53 -11.38 -0.06
N LEU A 126 13.33 -11.03 -1.10
CA LEU A 126 13.60 -11.92 -2.24
C LEU A 126 14.19 -13.29 -1.84
N PRO A 127 15.15 -13.41 -0.91
CA PRO A 127 15.69 -14.71 -0.53
C PRO A 127 14.58 -15.69 -0.10
N ALA A 128 13.69 -15.28 0.78
CA ALA A 128 12.60 -16.12 1.26
C ALA A 128 11.49 -16.33 0.20
N LEU A 129 11.16 -15.31 -0.60
CA LEU A 129 10.20 -15.44 -1.70
C LEU A 129 10.67 -16.44 -2.78
N ARG A 130 11.97 -16.51 -3.07
CA ARG A 130 12.54 -17.43 -4.07
C ARG A 130 12.41 -18.89 -3.67
N GLU A 131 12.36 -19.20 -2.39
CA GLU A 131 12.23 -20.59 -1.93
C GLU A 131 10.91 -21.24 -2.35
N ARG A 132 9.82 -20.46 -2.41
CA ARG A 132 8.45 -20.96 -2.62
C ARG A 132 7.72 -20.35 -3.79
N GLY A 133 8.27 -19.31 -4.37
CA GLY A 133 7.53 -18.37 -5.18
C GLY A 133 6.69 -17.44 -4.29
N GLY A 134 5.93 -16.50 -4.88
CA GLY A 134 5.12 -15.61 -4.05
C GLY A 134 4.54 -14.42 -4.80
N SER A 135 4.24 -13.37 -4.04
CA SER A 135 3.62 -12.16 -4.59
C SER A 135 4.19 -10.89 -3.98
N VAL A 136 4.47 -9.92 -4.82
CA VAL A 136 4.72 -8.53 -4.45
C VAL A 136 3.50 -7.71 -4.88
N VAL A 137 2.84 -7.05 -3.93
CA VAL A 137 1.71 -6.16 -4.19
C VAL A 137 2.06 -4.76 -3.74
N VAL A 138 1.99 -3.80 -4.66
CA VAL A 138 2.33 -2.40 -4.39
C VAL A 138 1.07 -1.56 -4.39
N ILE A 139 0.92 -0.69 -3.41
CA ILE A 139 -0.09 0.36 -3.44
C ILE A 139 0.47 1.55 -4.23
N GLY A 140 -0.07 1.71 -5.43
CA GLY A 140 0.16 2.88 -6.27
C GLY A 140 -0.85 3.99 -5.99
N THR A 141 -1.20 4.73 -7.01
CA THR A 141 -2.25 5.77 -6.98
C THR A 141 -2.79 6.01 -8.37
N GLN A 142 -4.07 6.27 -8.50
CA GLN A 142 -4.67 6.77 -9.74
C GLN A 142 -4.01 8.06 -10.21
N SER A 143 -3.53 8.92 -9.28
CA SER A 143 -2.85 10.19 -9.61
C SER A 143 -1.58 10.03 -10.43
N ALA A 144 -0.98 8.83 -10.46
CA ALA A 144 0.18 8.54 -11.32
C ALA A 144 -0.19 8.45 -12.81
N VAL A 145 -1.46 8.28 -13.14
CA VAL A 145 -1.96 8.08 -14.52
C VAL A 145 -3.02 9.12 -14.92
N ALA A 146 -3.64 9.78 -13.93
CA ALA A 146 -4.62 10.84 -14.12
C ALA A 146 -4.48 11.85 -12.97
N ALA A 147 -3.86 13.00 -13.26
CA ALA A 147 -3.62 14.04 -12.25
C ALA A 147 -4.96 14.61 -11.74
N PRO A 148 -5.17 14.66 -10.41
CA PRO A 148 -6.35 15.29 -9.84
C PRO A 148 -6.28 16.82 -10.06
N SER A 149 -7.42 17.44 -10.34
CA SER A 149 -7.51 18.89 -10.54
C SER A 149 -7.51 19.70 -9.24
N GLN A 150 -7.83 19.03 -8.11
CA GLN A 150 -8.06 19.68 -6.82
C GLN A 150 -6.84 19.64 -5.89
N VAL A 151 -5.88 18.74 -6.13
CA VAL A 151 -4.75 18.51 -5.22
C VAL A 151 -3.46 18.42 -6.01
N TRP A 152 -2.51 19.28 -5.68
CA TRP A 152 -1.21 19.34 -6.34
C TRP A 152 -0.18 18.54 -5.53
N GLN A 153 0.12 17.34 -6.02
CA GLN A 153 1.05 16.37 -5.39
C GLN A 153 2.01 15.76 -6.43
N ALA A 154 2.66 16.63 -7.21
CA ALA A 154 3.48 16.18 -8.35
C ALA A 154 4.61 15.21 -7.93
N ALA A 155 5.30 15.48 -6.80
CA ALA A 155 6.36 14.59 -6.29
C ALA A 155 5.83 13.19 -5.96
N TYR A 156 4.68 13.14 -5.27
CA TYR A 156 4.01 11.89 -4.94
C TYR A 156 3.58 11.12 -6.21
N ALA A 157 2.86 11.79 -7.11
CA ALA A 157 2.40 11.17 -8.36
C ALA A 157 3.58 10.66 -9.21
N ALA A 158 4.65 11.45 -9.34
CA ALA A 158 5.87 11.07 -10.07
C ALA A 158 6.55 9.85 -9.44
N SER A 159 6.70 9.82 -8.10
CA SER A 159 7.30 8.69 -7.39
C SER A 159 6.51 7.39 -7.57
N LYS A 160 5.17 7.47 -7.53
CA LYS A 160 4.28 6.31 -7.73
C LYS A 160 4.20 5.90 -9.21
N GLY A 161 4.32 6.84 -10.14
CA GLY A 161 4.45 6.54 -11.58
C GLY A 161 5.75 5.80 -11.89
N ALA A 162 6.88 6.28 -11.35
CA ALA A 162 8.16 5.60 -11.46
C ALA A 162 8.12 4.20 -10.83
N LEU A 163 7.49 4.04 -9.67
CA LEU A 163 7.31 2.75 -9.02
C LEU A 163 6.47 1.79 -9.87
N THR A 164 5.37 2.26 -10.48
CA THR A 164 4.55 1.45 -11.39
C THR A 164 5.35 0.97 -12.59
N SER A 165 6.19 1.84 -13.18
CA SER A 165 7.09 1.45 -14.27
C SER A 165 8.13 0.41 -13.83
N ALA A 166 8.72 0.57 -12.63
CA ALA A 166 9.64 -0.41 -12.05
C ALA A 166 8.96 -1.78 -11.85
N MET A 167 7.69 -1.81 -11.43
CA MET A 167 6.93 -3.04 -11.23
C MET A 167 6.80 -3.89 -12.49
N TYR A 168 6.68 -3.27 -13.68
CA TYR A 168 6.66 -4.03 -14.95
C TYR A 168 7.98 -4.76 -15.21
N SER A 169 9.11 -4.11 -14.92
CA SER A 169 10.44 -4.72 -15.03
C SER A 169 10.61 -5.85 -14.04
N LEU A 170 10.24 -5.63 -12.77
CA LEU A 170 10.33 -6.64 -11.72
C LEU A 170 9.41 -7.85 -11.99
N ALA A 171 8.24 -7.65 -12.59
CA ALA A 171 7.36 -8.76 -12.98
C ALA A 171 8.02 -9.71 -13.98
N ARG A 172 8.86 -9.18 -14.89
CA ARG A 172 9.65 -9.98 -15.83
C ARG A 172 10.88 -10.61 -15.19
N GLU A 173 11.59 -9.85 -14.38
CA GLU A 173 12.81 -10.28 -13.69
C GLU A 173 12.53 -11.43 -12.71
N LEU A 174 11.46 -11.30 -11.91
CA LEU A 174 11.14 -12.23 -10.83
C LEU A 174 10.21 -13.38 -11.26
N GLY A 175 9.63 -13.29 -12.46
CA GLY A 175 8.75 -14.32 -13.00
C GLY A 175 9.36 -15.73 -13.06
N PRO A 176 10.63 -15.93 -13.48
CA PRO A 176 11.30 -17.23 -13.42
C PRO A 176 11.35 -17.86 -12.03
N ASP A 177 11.39 -17.04 -10.97
CA ASP A 177 11.33 -17.47 -9.58
C ASP A 177 9.90 -17.71 -9.08
N ARG A 178 8.89 -17.65 -9.97
CA ARG A 178 7.45 -17.75 -9.65
C ARG A 178 6.97 -16.66 -8.70
N ILE A 179 7.60 -15.49 -8.72
CA ILE A 179 7.19 -14.32 -7.94
C ILE A 179 6.39 -13.39 -8.86
N ARG A 180 5.14 -13.15 -8.51
CA ARG A 180 4.26 -12.22 -9.22
C ARG A 180 4.42 -10.81 -8.65
N VAL A 181 4.31 -9.81 -9.50
CA VAL A 181 4.43 -8.40 -9.10
C VAL A 181 3.26 -7.63 -9.70
N ASN A 182 2.41 -7.05 -8.85
CA ASN A 182 1.23 -6.30 -9.28
C ASN A 182 1.06 -5.02 -8.45
N THR A 183 0.30 -4.08 -9.00
CA THR A 183 -0.02 -2.81 -8.36
C THR A 183 -1.53 -2.69 -8.17
N VAL A 184 -1.96 -2.18 -7.03
CA VAL A 184 -3.33 -1.68 -6.82
C VAL A 184 -3.27 -0.16 -6.88
N LEU A 185 -4.15 0.46 -7.68
CA LEU A 185 -4.23 1.90 -7.88
C LEU A 185 -5.54 2.44 -7.28
N PRO A 186 -5.55 2.84 -6.00
CA PRO A 186 -6.70 3.53 -5.43
C PRO A 186 -6.91 4.90 -6.07
N GLY A 187 -8.17 5.33 -6.16
CA GLY A 187 -8.57 6.71 -6.37
C GLY A 187 -8.77 7.45 -5.04
N TRP A 188 -9.82 8.25 -4.96
CA TRP A 188 -10.28 8.81 -3.69
C TRP A 188 -10.83 7.69 -2.82
N MET A 189 -10.11 7.39 -1.75
CA MET A 189 -10.44 6.29 -0.84
C MET A 189 -10.97 6.85 0.48
N TRP A 190 -12.16 6.41 0.90
CA TRP A 190 -12.79 6.85 2.15
C TRP A 190 -12.03 6.32 3.37
N GLY A 191 -10.90 6.94 3.64
CA GLY A 191 -10.01 6.69 4.76
C GLY A 191 -9.63 8.00 5.47
N PRO A 192 -8.80 7.96 6.52
CA PRO A 192 -8.50 9.12 7.34
C PRO A 192 -8.01 10.36 6.57
N PRO A 193 -7.16 10.26 5.54
CA PRO A 193 -6.71 11.43 4.77
C PRO A 193 -7.85 12.12 4.00
N VAL A 194 -8.72 11.34 3.33
CA VAL A 194 -9.85 11.88 2.55
C VAL A 194 -10.91 12.47 3.47
N GLN A 195 -11.18 11.84 4.61
CA GLN A 195 -12.06 12.40 5.64
C GLN A 195 -11.55 13.74 6.18
N ALA A 196 -10.23 13.86 6.41
CA ALA A 196 -9.62 15.11 6.81
C ALA A 196 -9.74 16.20 5.71
N TYR A 197 -9.52 15.83 4.45
CA TYR A 197 -9.73 16.72 3.31
C TYR A 197 -11.17 17.21 3.22
N VAL A 198 -12.16 16.32 3.33
CA VAL A 198 -13.59 16.68 3.28
C VAL A 198 -13.94 17.67 4.40
N ARG A 199 -13.52 17.39 5.65
CA ARG A 199 -13.74 18.29 6.80
C ARG A 199 -13.09 19.66 6.60
N PHE A 200 -11.82 19.66 6.16
CA PHE A 200 -11.08 20.92 5.92
C PHE A 200 -11.74 21.75 4.82
N THR A 201 -12.10 21.14 3.69
CA THR A 201 -12.74 21.84 2.56
C THR A 201 -14.12 22.37 2.95
N ALA A 202 -14.94 21.55 3.61
CA ALA A 202 -16.25 21.97 4.11
C ALA A 202 -16.16 23.19 5.02
N HIS A 203 -15.19 23.17 5.98
CA HIS A 203 -14.97 24.30 6.88
C HIS A 203 -14.48 25.56 6.13
N SER A 204 -13.52 25.41 5.21
CA SER A 204 -12.94 26.56 4.49
C SER A 204 -13.92 27.21 3.51
N GLU A 205 -14.84 26.43 2.93
CA GLU A 205 -15.84 26.92 1.98
C GLU A 205 -17.18 27.29 2.65
N GLY A 206 -17.39 26.94 3.92
CA GLY A 206 -18.64 27.18 4.63
C GLY A 206 -19.80 26.32 4.14
N VAL A 207 -19.52 25.12 3.63
CA VAL A 207 -20.53 24.18 3.11
C VAL A 207 -20.59 22.91 3.97
N PRO A 208 -21.69 22.12 3.90
CA PRO A 208 -21.74 20.82 4.57
C PRO A 208 -20.72 19.81 4.01
N GLU A 209 -20.19 18.91 4.86
CA GLU A 209 -19.31 17.80 4.43
C GLU A 209 -19.97 16.93 3.34
N THR A 210 -21.30 16.75 3.40
CA THR A 210 -22.08 16.00 2.41
C THR A 210 -22.02 16.63 1.00
N GLU A 211 -21.90 17.95 0.90
CA GLU A 211 -21.76 18.63 -0.38
C GLU A 211 -20.36 18.38 -0.97
N VAL A 212 -19.32 18.49 -0.15
CA VAL A 212 -17.94 18.18 -0.59
C VAL A 212 -17.84 16.72 -1.06
N LEU A 213 -18.44 15.81 -0.29
CA LEU A 213 -18.47 14.38 -0.64
C LEU A 213 -19.22 14.14 -1.96
N ALA A 214 -20.37 14.79 -2.16
CA ALA A 214 -21.15 14.69 -3.41
C ALA A 214 -20.31 15.14 -4.63
N ARG A 215 -19.55 16.22 -4.53
CA ARG A 215 -18.65 16.69 -5.60
C ARG A 215 -17.53 15.67 -5.93
N LEU A 216 -17.08 14.90 -4.95
CA LEU A 216 -16.11 13.80 -5.19
C LEU A 216 -16.76 12.63 -5.89
N THR A 217 -17.95 12.20 -5.43
CA THR A 217 -18.65 11.02 -5.96
C THR A 217 -19.30 11.26 -7.31
N GLU A 218 -19.64 12.50 -7.67
CA GLU A 218 -20.22 12.86 -8.98
C GLU A 218 -19.39 12.38 -10.18
N ARG A 219 -18.08 12.23 -10.00
CA ARG A 219 -17.15 11.79 -11.05
C ARG A 219 -16.99 10.27 -11.12
N MET A 220 -17.65 9.54 -10.24
CA MET A 220 -17.53 8.09 -10.12
C MET A 220 -18.68 7.37 -10.79
N ALA A 221 -18.45 6.17 -11.28
CA ALA A 221 -19.52 5.33 -11.83
C ALA A 221 -20.36 4.67 -10.73
N LEU A 222 -19.76 4.38 -9.56
CA LEU A 222 -20.46 3.93 -8.37
C LEU A 222 -20.80 5.13 -7.48
N PRO A 223 -21.91 5.07 -6.71
CA PRO A 223 -22.38 6.22 -5.92
C PRO A 223 -21.54 6.50 -4.66
N GLU A 224 -20.54 5.70 -4.36
CA GLU A 224 -19.74 5.74 -3.14
C GLU A 224 -18.25 5.69 -3.45
N LEU A 225 -17.42 6.30 -2.59
CA LEU A 225 -15.98 6.15 -2.63
C LEU A 225 -15.59 4.72 -2.25
N ALA A 226 -14.54 4.19 -2.88
CA ALA A 226 -13.90 2.98 -2.39
C ALA A 226 -13.39 3.20 -0.95
N THR A 227 -13.48 2.18 -0.13
CA THR A 227 -12.98 2.19 1.26
C THR A 227 -11.58 1.57 1.36
N ASP A 228 -10.90 1.77 2.50
CA ASP A 228 -9.68 1.02 2.84
C ASP A 228 -9.91 -0.50 2.76
N GLY A 229 -11.12 -0.96 3.11
CA GLY A 229 -11.52 -2.37 3.03
C GLY A 229 -11.57 -2.89 1.59
N ASP A 230 -12.16 -2.14 0.66
CA ASP A 230 -12.26 -2.56 -0.74
C ASP A 230 -10.88 -2.71 -1.38
N VAL A 231 -9.97 -1.79 -1.06
CA VAL A 231 -8.57 -1.87 -1.50
C VAL A 231 -7.86 -3.06 -0.87
N ALA A 232 -8.09 -3.35 0.42
CA ALA A 232 -7.50 -4.49 1.11
C ALA A 232 -7.99 -5.84 0.54
N GLU A 233 -9.25 -5.95 0.10
CA GLU A 233 -9.76 -7.14 -0.61
C GLU A 233 -9.03 -7.37 -1.94
N ALA A 234 -8.84 -6.32 -2.73
CA ALA A 234 -8.08 -6.42 -3.98
C ALA A 234 -6.62 -6.84 -3.74
N VAL A 235 -6.00 -6.32 -2.68
CA VAL A 235 -4.65 -6.71 -2.24
C VAL A 235 -4.62 -8.18 -1.84
N ALA A 236 -5.56 -8.66 -1.03
CA ALA A 236 -5.63 -10.06 -0.60
C ALA A 236 -5.81 -11.01 -1.78
N PHE A 237 -6.65 -10.64 -2.76
CA PHE A 237 -6.80 -11.39 -4.00
C PHE A 237 -5.47 -11.49 -4.76
N LEU A 238 -4.78 -10.36 -5.00
CA LEU A 238 -3.50 -10.35 -5.72
C LEU A 238 -2.38 -11.06 -4.96
N ALA A 239 -2.39 -11.05 -3.63
CA ALA A 239 -1.44 -11.79 -2.80
C ALA A 239 -1.71 -13.30 -2.80
N SER A 240 -2.92 -13.74 -3.12
CA SER A 240 -3.37 -15.13 -3.05
C SER A 240 -3.03 -15.95 -4.30
N ASP A 241 -3.15 -17.28 -4.18
CA ASP A 241 -3.00 -18.20 -5.32
C ASP A 241 -4.15 -18.09 -6.34
N ARG A 242 -5.24 -17.40 -6.00
CA ARG A 242 -6.32 -17.10 -6.95
C ARG A 242 -5.85 -16.21 -8.10
N ALA A 243 -4.82 -15.39 -7.86
CA ALA A 243 -4.18 -14.53 -8.83
C ALA A 243 -2.95 -15.18 -9.51
N ARG A 244 -2.80 -16.51 -9.51
CA ARG A 244 -1.59 -17.24 -9.95
C ARG A 244 -1.12 -16.92 -11.38
N ALA A 245 -1.99 -16.47 -12.24
CA ALA A 245 -1.70 -16.10 -13.64
C ALA A 245 -1.69 -14.57 -13.86
N ILE A 246 -1.72 -13.76 -12.78
CA ILE A 246 -1.75 -12.30 -12.85
C ILE A 246 -0.42 -11.75 -12.34
N THR A 247 0.35 -11.15 -13.24
CA THR A 247 1.60 -10.44 -12.94
C THR A 247 1.77 -9.26 -13.90
N GLY A 248 2.45 -8.20 -13.47
CA GLY A 248 2.64 -6.98 -14.25
C GLY A 248 1.34 -6.20 -14.49
N GLN A 249 0.33 -6.35 -13.61
CA GLN A 249 -0.95 -5.66 -13.77
C GLN A 249 -1.10 -4.52 -12.77
N SER A 250 -1.81 -3.48 -13.21
CA SER A 250 -2.23 -2.37 -12.37
C SER A 250 -3.75 -2.37 -12.29
N LEU A 251 -4.28 -2.72 -11.11
CA LEU A 251 -5.71 -2.81 -10.86
C LEU A 251 -6.24 -1.52 -10.25
N LEU A 252 -7.13 -0.83 -10.95
CA LEU A 252 -7.84 0.34 -10.41
C LEU A 252 -8.91 -0.11 -9.41
N VAL A 253 -8.89 0.52 -8.21
CA VAL A 253 -9.92 0.39 -7.18
C VAL A 253 -10.36 1.80 -6.81
N ASN A 254 -11.26 2.38 -7.60
CA ASN A 254 -11.54 3.82 -7.64
C ASN A 254 -13.01 4.15 -7.91
N ALA A 255 -13.92 3.22 -7.66
CA ALA A 255 -15.35 3.36 -7.93
C ALA A 255 -15.71 3.78 -9.37
N GLY A 256 -14.79 3.54 -10.34
CA GLY A 256 -15.01 3.88 -11.74
C GLY A 256 -14.73 5.34 -12.08
N GLU A 257 -14.00 6.10 -11.28
CA GLU A 257 -13.58 7.47 -11.62
C GLU A 257 -12.66 7.49 -12.85
N LEU A 258 -11.81 6.51 -12.99
CA LEU A 258 -10.97 6.30 -14.16
C LEU A 258 -11.13 4.86 -14.63
N MET A 259 -11.34 4.69 -15.92
CA MET A 259 -11.47 3.38 -16.59
C MET A 259 -10.37 3.22 -17.63
N ARG A 260 -9.67 2.09 -17.60
CA ARG A 260 -8.61 1.71 -18.56
C ARG A 260 -8.68 0.24 -18.89
#